data_94025e4349a5a5b54f497358836b559e
#
_entry.id   94025e4349a5a5b54f497358836b559e
#
_cell.length_a   1.000
_cell.length_b   1.000
_cell.length_c   1.000
_cell.angle_alpha   90.00
_cell.angle_beta   90.00
_cell.angle_gamma   90.00
#
_symmetry.space_group_name_H-M   'P 1'
#
loop_
_entity.id
_entity.type
_entity.pdbx_description
1 polymer ?
#
loop_
_entity_poly.entity_id
_entity_poly.type
_entity_poly.pdbx_seq_one_letter_code
_entity_poly.pdbx_strand_id
1 'polypeptide(L)'
;MADTEKITINISVVDLGRIDLLVEQGFYSTRTDFIRTATRNLLGTHSQEIQETVSRRTIVVGVLIFEAKDLRKYRQRNEMVDIRALGLLVLANDVTPQLARETIASINVYDVLKARKEVKEALADRMK
;
A
#
# COMPACT_ATOMS: atom_id res chain seq x y z
N MET A 1 0.74 -10.66 10.55
CA MET A 1 1.84 -9.69 10.70
C MET A 1 1.72 -8.64 9.61
N ALA A 2 1.77 -7.40 9.98
CA ALA A 2 1.69 -6.33 9.00
C ALA A 2 3.02 -6.19 8.24
N ASP A 3 2.94 -6.04 6.94
CA ASP A 3 4.11 -5.71 6.13
C ASP A 3 4.54 -4.27 6.44
N THR A 4 5.85 -4.06 6.44
CA THR A 4 6.44 -2.75 6.67
C THR A 4 7.33 -2.34 5.50
N GLU A 5 7.47 -1.05 5.33
CA GLU A 5 8.34 -0.47 4.32
C GLU A 5 9.21 0.57 4.98
N LYS A 6 10.47 0.63 4.57
CA LYS A 6 11.41 1.61 5.09
C LYS A 6 11.24 2.93 4.36
N ILE A 7 11.10 4.01 5.13
CA ILE A 7 11.11 5.38 4.59
C ILE A 7 12.25 6.17 5.21
N THR A 8 12.72 7.18 4.50
CA THR A 8 13.76 8.09 4.99
C THR A 8 13.22 9.51 4.94
N ILE A 9 13.28 10.21 6.07
CA ILE A 9 12.82 11.58 6.16
C ILE A 9 13.89 12.44 6.85
N ASN A 10 13.90 13.73 6.53
CA ASN A 10 14.72 14.72 7.21
C ASN A 10 13.89 15.46 8.23
N ILE A 11 14.34 15.50 9.47
CA ILE A 11 13.67 16.20 10.56
C ILE A 11 14.62 17.31 11.06
N SER A 12 14.08 18.47 11.42
CA SER A 12 14.90 19.56 11.95
C SER A 12 15.65 19.11 13.20
N VAL A 13 16.85 19.68 13.41
CA VAL A 13 17.66 19.31 14.58
C VAL A 13 16.97 19.68 15.89
N VAL A 14 16.15 20.74 15.89
CA VAL A 14 15.41 21.15 17.08
C VAL A 14 14.31 20.14 17.39
N ASP A 15 13.55 19.72 16.40
CA ASP A 15 12.49 18.72 16.59
C ASP A 15 13.07 17.37 17.00
N LEU A 16 14.19 16.97 16.40
CA LEU A 16 14.85 15.74 16.78
C LEU A 16 15.35 15.78 18.22
N GLY A 17 15.90 16.93 18.64
CA GLY A 17 16.31 17.15 20.04
C GLY A 17 15.15 17.06 21.01
N ARG A 18 13.98 17.59 20.64
CA ARG A 18 12.76 17.48 21.45
C ARG A 18 12.30 16.02 21.56
N ILE A 19 12.38 15.25 20.50
CA ILE A 19 12.08 13.82 20.52
C ILE A 19 13.05 13.09 21.45
N ASP A 20 14.35 13.37 21.34
CA ASP A 20 15.37 12.76 22.18
C ASP A 20 15.16 13.07 23.67
N LEU A 21 14.73 14.30 23.98
CA LEU A 21 14.41 14.68 25.36
C LEU A 21 13.25 13.83 25.90
N LEU A 22 12.20 13.61 25.11
CA LEU A 22 11.07 12.79 25.53
C LEU A 22 11.46 11.32 25.72
N VAL A 23 12.34 10.81 24.86
CA VAL A 23 12.88 9.45 25.01
C VAL A 23 13.70 9.35 26.30
N GLU A 24 14.57 10.31 26.56
CA GLU A 24 15.37 10.34 27.78
C GLU A 24 14.50 10.36 29.03
N GLN A 25 13.40 11.11 29.01
CA GLN A 25 12.48 11.20 30.13
C GLN A 25 11.54 9.99 30.28
N GLY A 26 11.61 9.03 29.36
CA GLY A 26 10.84 7.79 29.44
C GLY A 26 9.44 7.85 28.87
N PHE A 27 9.05 8.91 28.15
CA PHE A 27 7.75 8.99 27.51
C PHE A 27 7.64 8.02 26.32
N TYR A 28 8.74 7.77 25.65
CA TYR A 28 8.83 6.84 24.53
C TYR A 28 10.11 6.02 24.67
N SER A 29 10.10 4.80 24.18
CA SER A 29 11.25 3.90 24.31
C SER A 29 12.39 4.23 23.36
N THR A 30 12.06 4.72 22.15
CA THR A 30 13.04 5.07 21.12
C THR A 30 12.47 6.18 20.22
N ARG A 31 13.34 6.77 19.38
CA ARG A 31 12.92 7.70 18.32
C ARG A 31 11.84 7.04 17.41
N THR A 32 12.08 5.80 17.04
CA THR A 32 11.15 5.04 16.18
C THR A 32 9.78 4.87 16.85
N ASP A 33 9.77 4.58 18.16
CA ASP A 33 8.53 4.47 18.93
C ASP A 33 7.75 5.80 18.91
N PHE A 34 8.43 6.92 19.13
CA PHE A 34 7.80 8.24 19.04
C PHE A 34 7.19 8.47 17.66
N ILE A 35 7.96 8.22 16.59
CA ILE A 35 7.53 8.48 15.21
C ILE A 35 6.34 7.59 14.84
N ARG A 36 6.38 6.31 15.18
CA ARG A 36 5.26 5.39 14.91
C ARG A 36 4.01 5.80 15.67
N THR A 37 4.14 6.19 16.92
CA THR A 37 3.01 6.63 17.74
C THR A 37 2.42 7.92 17.18
N ALA A 38 3.27 8.89 16.82
CA ALA A 38 2.83 10.13 16.20
C ALA A 38 2.08 9.86 14.88
N THR A 39 2.60 8.96 14.06
CA THR A 39 1.98 8.57 12.80
C THR A 39 0.58 7.98 13.03
N ARG A 40 0.45 7.04 13.95
CA ARG A 40 -0.85 6.44 14.28
C ARG A 40 -1.83 7.47 14.83
N ASN A 41 -1.36 8.35 15.71
CA ASN A 41 -2.22 9.38 16.30
C ASN A 41 -2.74 10.35 15.23
N LEU A 42 -1.84 10.81 14.36
CA LEU A 42 -2.24 11.75 13.31
C LEU A 42 -3.15 11.08 12.28
N LEU A 43 -2.86 9.84 11.87
CA LEU A 43 -3.76 9.09 11.00
C LEU A 43 -5.13 8.89 11.64
N GLY A 44 -5.18 8.68 12.96
CA GLY A 44 -6.43 8.58 13.71
C GLY A 44 -7.29 9.82 13.62
N THR A 45 -6.68 11.01 13.61
CA THR A 45 -7.42 12.28 13.47
C THR A 45 -8.04 12.43 12.08
N HIS A 46 -7.53 11.70 11.08
CA HIS A 46 -8.04 11.73 9.70
C HIS A 46 -8.79 10.46 9.32
N SER A 47 -9.16 9.63 10.30
CA SER A 47 -9.79 8.33 10.04
C SER A 47 -11.08 8.45 9.24
N GLN A 48 -11.88 9.48 9.48
CA GLN A 48 -13.13 9.69 8.76
C GLN A 48 -12.88 10.05 7.30
N GLU A 49 -11.97 10.96 7.03
CA GLU A 49 -11.61 11.36 5.67
C GLU A 49 -11.08 10.17 4.86
N ILE A 50 -10.25 9.33 5.48
CA ILE A 50 -9.72 8.12 4.85
C ILE A 50 -10.88 7.15 4.55
N GLN A 51 -11.75 6.91 5.53
CA GLN A 51 -12.88 6.00 5.39
C GLN A 51 -13.82 6.43 4.28
N GLU A 52 -14.14 7.70 4.20
CA GLU A 52 -14.99 8.24 3.15
C GLU A 52 -14.37 8.07 1.77
N THR A 53 -13.06 8.33 1.64
CA THR A 53 -12.34 8.17 0.38
C THR A 53 -12.28 6.69 -0.03
N VAL A 54 -11.97 5.81 0.91
CA VAL A 54 -11.91 4.36 0.68
C VAL A 54 -13.27 3.84 0.17
N SER A 55 -14.37 4.24 0.83
CA SER A 55 -15.72 3.83 0.43
C SER A 55 -16.09 4.38 -0.94
N ARG A 56 -15.86 5.68 -1.17
CA ARG A 56 -16.24 6.33 -2.42
C ARG A 56 -15.50 5.77 -3.63
N ARG A 57 -14.21 5.41 -3.46
CA ARG A 57 -13.37 4.91 -4.55
C ARG A 57 -13.33 3.39 -4.63
N THR A 58 -14.01 2.70 -3.75
CA THR A 58 -14.00 1.23 -3.68
C THR A 58 -12.56 0.69 -3.55
N ILE A 59 -11.83 1.21 -2.58
CA ILE A 59 -10.44 0.84 -2.31
C ILE A 59 -10.41 -0.28 -1.28
N VAL A 60 -9.60 -1.32 -1.53
CA VAL A 60 -9.34 -2.37 -0.55
C VAL A 60 -8.15 -1.96 0.32
N VAL A 61 -8.34 -1.97 1.63
CA VAL A 61 -7.29 -1.60 2.59
C VAL A 61 -6.59 -2.87 3.09
N GLY A 62 -5.26 -2.86 3.06
CA GLY A 62 -4.42 -3.94 3.59
C GLY A 62 -3.62 -4.64 2.52
N VAL A 63 -3.65 -5.98 2.53
CA VAL A 63 -2.90 -6.81 1.58
C VAL A 63 -3.88 -7.51 0.65
N LEU A 64 -3.72 -7.28 -0.64
CA LEU A 64 -4.56 -7.90 -1.68
C LEU A 64 -3.67 -8.76 -2.57
N ILE A 65 -4.00 -10.03 -2.68
CA ILE A 65 -3.20 -10.99 -3.44
C ILE A 65 -4.06 -11.59 -4.57
N PHE A 66 -3.55 -11.51 -5.80
CA PHE A 66 -4.15 -12.19 -6.95
C PHE A 66 -3.19 -13.28 -7.43
N GLU A 67 -3.70 -14.51 -7.48
CA GLU A 67 -3.03 -15.62 -8.15
C GLU A 67 -3.57 -15.75 -9.58
N ALA A 68 -2.89 -16.54 -10.40
CA ALA A 68 -3.35 -16.76 -11.78
C ALA A 68 -4.78 -17.30 -11.85
N LYS A 69 -5.16 -18.19 -10.92
CA LYS A 69 -6.51 -18.75 -10.85
C LYS A 69 -7.59 -17.69 -10.63
N ASP A 70 -7.26 -16.66 -9.86
CA ASP A 70 -8.19 -15.56 -9.58
C ASP A 70 -8.44 -14.73 -10.83
N LEU A 71 -7.38 -14.43 -11.56
CA LEU A 71 -7.46 -13.65 -12.80
C LEU A 71 -8.13 -14.44 -13.93
N ARG A 72 -7.90 -15.76 -14.00
CA ARG A 72 -8.56 -16.59 -15.00
C ARG A 72 -10.08 -16.59 -14.87
N LYS A 73 -10.61 -16.39 -13.67
CA LYS A 73 -12.06 -16.26 -13.47
C LYS A 73 -12.63 -15.05 -14.21
N TYR A 74 -11.92 -13.94 -14.20
CA TYR A 74 -12.31 -12.74 -14.96
C TYR A 74 -12.26 -13.01 -16.47
N ARG A 75 -11.20 -13.67 -16.94
CA ARG A 75 -11.05 -14.01 -18.35
C ARG A 75 -12.18 -14.91 -18.84
N GLN A 76 -12.57 -15.90 -18.04
CA GLN A 76 -13.67 -16.81 -18.37
C GLN A 76 -15.01 -16.10 -18.52
N ARG A 77 -15.20 -14.99 -17.81
CA ARG A 77 -16.42 -14.19 -17.84
C ARG A 77 -16.37 -13.06 -18.87
N ASN A 78 -15.28 -12.94 -19.61
CA ASN A 78 -15.00 -11.77 -20.45
C ASN A 78 -15.06 -10.46 -19.67
N GLU A 79 -14.63 -10.47 -18.43
CA GLU A 79 -14.62 -9.31 -17.56
C GLU A 79 -13.18 -8.87 -17.30
N MET A 80 -13.02 -7.59 -16.99
CA MET A 80 -11.74 -7.02 -16.52
C MET A 80 -11.95 -6.39 -15.15
N VAL A 81 -10.90 -6.36 -14.36
CA VAL A 81 -10.94 -5.80 -12.99
C VAL A 81 -10.18 -4.49 -12.92
N ASP A 82 -10.76 -3.54 -12.22
CA ASP A 82 -10.09 -2.32 -11.79
C ASP A 82 -9.63 -2.54 -10.35
N ILE A 83 -8.31 -2.57 -10.14
CA ILE A 83 -7.74 -2.84 -8.83
C ILE A 83 -7.39 -1.53 -8.15
N ARG A 84 -7.94 -1.33 -6.96
CA ARG A 84 -7.62 -0.17 -6.10
C ARG A 84 -7.28 -0.68 -4.72
N ALA A 85 -6.06 -0.41 -4.29
CA ALA A 85 -5.58 -0.90 -3.00
C ALA A 85 -4.86 0.20 -2.22
N LEU A 86 -5.08 0.22 -0.92
CA LEU A 86 -4.34 1.04 0.04
C LEU A 86 -3.50 0.08 0.87
N GLY A 87 -2.21 0.02 0.60
CA GLY A 87 -1.26 -0.88 1.24
C GLY A 87 -0.45 -1.70 0.24
N LEU A 88 -0.65 -3.01 0.21
CA LEU A 88 0.15 -3.92 -0.61
C LEU A 88 -0.73 -4.69 -1.59
N LEU A 89 -0.41 -4.60 -2.88
CA LEU A 89 -0.97 -5.47 -3.91
C LEU A 89 0.10 -6.45 -4.37
N VAL A 90 -0.21 -7.74 -4.34
CA VAL A 90 0.66 -8.81 -4.82
C VAL A 90 0.01 -9.51 -6.01
N LEU A 91 0.70 -9.53 -7.14
CA LEU A 91 0.38 -10.39 -8.26
C LEU A 91 1.36 -11.57 -8.19
N ALA A 92 0.83 -12.75 -7.90
CA ALA A 92 1.64 -13.94 -7.63
C ALA A 92 2.54 -14.32 -8.82
N ASN A 93 3.56 -15.12 -8.57
CA ASN A 93 4.56 -15.47 -9.58
C ASN A 93 3.99 -16.30 -10.76
N ASP A 94 2.83 -16.91 -10.58
CA ASP A 94 2.14 -17.67 -11.65
C ASP A 94 1.32 -16.78 -12.58
N VAL A 95 1.17 -15.50 -12.27
CA VAL A 95 0.51 -14.53 -13.16
C VAL A 95 1.45 -14.19 -14.31
N THR A 96 0.99 -14.46 -15.54
CA THR A 96 1.76 -14.13 -16.74
C THR A 96 1.44 -12.73 -17.23
N PRO A 97 2.34 -12.08 -17.99
CA PRO A 97 2.06 -10.78 -18.58
C PRO A 97 0.79 -10.77 -19.43
N GLN A 98 0.57 -11.82 -20.22
CA GLN A 98 -0.61 -11.93 -21.07
C GLN A 98 -1.90 -12.00 -20.25
N LEU A 99 -1.93 -12.86 -19.22
CA LEU A 99 -3.09 -12.98 -18.35
C LEU A 99 -3.41 -11.67 -17.65
N ALA A 100 -2.37 -10.97 -17.17
CA ALA A 100 -2.52 -9.67 -16.53
C ALA A 100 -3.16 -8.64 -17.48
N ARG A 101 -2.70 -8.55 -18.71
CA ARG A 101 -3.26 -7.62 -19.69
C ARG A 101 -4.69 -7.96 -20.08
N GLU A 102 -5.02 -9.25 -20.12
CA GLU A 102 -6.36 -9.69 -20.48
C GLU A 102 -7.41 -9.43 -19.40
N THR A 103 -6.98 -9.31 -18.13
CA THR A 103 -7.89 -9.30 -16.99
C THR A 103 -7.84 -8.03 -16.15
N ILE A 104 -6.74 -7.28 -16.19
CA ILE A 104 -6.57 -6.07 -15.37
C ILE A 104 -6.74 -4.83 -16.25
N ALA A 105 -7.82 -4.10 -16.05
CA ALA A 105 -8.10 -2.88 -16.80
C ALA A 105 -7.30 -1.70 -16.25
N SER A 106 -7.18 -1.59 -14.93
CA SER A 106 -6.43 -0.52 -14.28
C SER A 106 -5.93 -0.95 -12.92
N ILE A 107 -4.83 -0.35 -12.49
CA ILE A 107 -4.26 -0.53 -11.15
C ILE A 107 -4.03 0.84 -10.53
N ASN A 108 -4.55 1.03 -9.33
CA ASN A 108 -4.27 2.20 -8.51
C ASN A 108 -3.89 1.72 -7.11
N VAL A 109 -2.59 1.67 -6.83
CA VAL A 109 -2.06 1.19 -5.54
C VAL A 109 -1.41 2.34 -4.81
N TYR A 110 -1.92 2.61 -3.61
CA TYR A 110 -1.30 3.55 -2.69
C TYR A 110 -0.37 2.76 -1.79
N ASP A 111 0.83 2.62 -2.18
CA ASP A 111 2.06 2.16 -1.58
C ASP A 111 2.81 1.14 -2.45
N VAL A 112 2.64 -0.17 -2.27
CA VAL A 112 3.53 -1.17 -2.88
C VAL A 112 2.79 -2.12 -3.80
N LEU A 113 3.33 -2.28 -5.02
CA LEU A 113 2.94 -3.34 -5.95
C LEU A 113 4.09 -4.35 -6.04
N LYS A 114 3.81 -5.61 -5.68
CA LYS A 114 4.74 -6.72 -5.87
C LYS A 114 4.25 -7.60 -7.01
N ALA A 115 5.04 -7.69 -8.06
CA ALA A 115 4.76 -8.51 -9.22
C ALA A 115 6.08 -8.81 -9.94
N ARG A 116 6.06 -9.81 -10.83
CA ARG A 116 7.21 -10.07 -11.69
C ARG A 116 7.48 -8.83 -12.56
N LYS A 117 8.75 -8.61 -12.87
CA LYS A 117 9.16 -7.45 -13.68
C LYS A 117 8.41 -7.39 -15.01
N GLU A 118 8.26 -8.53 -15.67
CA GLU A 118 7.57 -8.63 -16.96
C GLU A 118 6.09 -8.24 -16.84
N VAL A 119 5.47 -8.58 -15.72
CA VAL A 119 4.07 -8.23 -15.45
C VAL A 119 3.94 -6.73 -15.20
N LYS A 120 4.84 -6.16 -14.42
CA LYS A 120 4.86 -4.69 -14.19
C LYS A 120 5.03 -3.93 -15.50
N GLU A 121 5.94 -4.37 -16.36
CA GLU A 121 6.15 -3.76 -17.66
C GLU A 121 4.92 -3.86 -18.55
N ALA A 122 4.27 -5.01 -18.55
CA ALA A 122 3.05 -5.23 -19.33
C ALA A 122 1.88 -4.35 -18.87
N LEU A 123 1.84 -3.97 -17.60
CA LEU A 123 0.77 -3.16 -17.01
C LEU A 123 1.13 -1.69 -16.83
N ALA A 124 2.31 -1.26 -17.28
CA ALA A 124 2.80 0.11 -17.02
C ALA A 124 1.82 1.19 -17.50
N ASP A 125 1.17 0.97 -18.64
CA ASP A 125 0.19 1.90 -19.22
C ASP A 125 -1.16 1.90 -18.47
N ARG A 126 -1.38 0.97 -17.56
CA ARG A 126 -2.64 0.82 -16.81
C ARG A 126 -2.50 1.22 -15.34
N MET A 127 -1.31 1.55 -14.92
CA MET A 127 -1.06 2.06 -13.57
C MET A 127 -1.37 3.54 -13.51
N LYS A 128 -2.05 3.95 -12.46
CA LYS A 128 -2.45 5.35 -12.29
C LYS A 128 -1.84 5.95 -11.03
#